data_6f1aec5fec8c56149640348cb23a268f
#
_entry.id   6f1aec5fec8c56149640348cb23a268f
#
_cell.length_a   1.000
_cell.length_b   1.000
_cell.length_c   1.000
_cell.angle_alpha   90.00
_cell.angle_beta   90.00
_cell.angle_gamma   90.00
#
_symmetry.space_group_name_H-M   'P 1'
#
loop_
_entity.id
_entity.type
_entity.pdbx_description
1 polymer ?
#
loop_
_entity_poly.entity_id
_entity_poly.type
_entity_poly.pdbx_seq_one_letter_code
_entity_poly.pdbx_strand_id
1 'polypeptide(L)'
;TGTPEAPLEQKSVLTDTLFNTVSVDTVCSHVMHEELLLNGRVDFDMEKVAHVYSMFSGSVEKVYVEAGDYVEQGAPLASIRSEEVADMAKELDKARQALVVAERNLKAAEDMKFSGVASELDLLRAQQEAIDAKADLERISKRYSIYSTEDGVFYTIKAPVSGFITERRINPNIQLRQDFEEAVFTIVGLEQVWIMADVYESDISKVHENMPVCITTLAYGEQEFHGTIDRVYQTLDDESKTMNIRIKLRNDKHLLKPGMFANVYVRTDRGDKEVPRVDARSVIFENGKHYVIAVKGKELRLQQVSIGKRTPEYCYLTDGVKAGDTIIGRNALLIYNILK
;
A
#
# COMPACT_ATOMS: atom_id res chain seq x y z
N THR A 1 42.69 -27.99 -34.64
CA THR A 1 42.37 -29.39 -34.30
C THR A 1 42.84 -29.63 -32.88
N GLY A 2 42.04 -29.28 -31.89
CA GLY A 2 42.22 -29.61 -30.51
C GLY A 2 41.03 -30.46 -30.08
N THR A 3 41.31 -31.71 -29.85
CA THR A 3 40.41 -32.71 -29.28
C THR A 3 39.97 -32.26 -27.91
N PRO A 4 38.69 -32.35 -27.51
CA PRO A 4 38.29 -32.10 -26.15
C PRO A 4 38.81 -33.22 -25.25
N GLU A 5 39.66 -32.87 -24.29
CA GLU A 5 40.06 -33.75 -23.19
C GLU A 5 38.84 -34.23 -22.41
N ALA A 6 38.64 -35.53 -22.40
CA ALA A 6 37.66 -36.20 -21.59
C ALA A 6 37.94 -35.93 -20.07
N PRO A 7 36.93 -35.76 -19.22
CA PRO A 7 37.14 -35.53 -17.79
C PRO A 7 37.85 -36.76 -17.19
N LEU A 8 38.94 -36.50 -16.45
CA LEU A 8 39.68 -37.47 -15.69
C LEU A 8 38.77 -38.15 -14.66
N GLU A 9 38.36 -39.37 -14.95
CA GLU A 9 37.69 -40.24 -13.96
C GLU A 9 38.70 -40.71 -12.93
N GLN A 10 38.96 -39.92 -11.89
CA GLN A 10 39.75 -40.39 -10.77
C GLN A 10 38.87 -41.19 -9.82
N LYS A 11 39.07 -42.48 -9.77
CA LYS A 11 38.46 -43.42 -8.83
C LYS A 11 39.42 -43.64 -7.68
N SER A 12 39.00 -43.35 -6.48
CA SER A 12 39.71 -43.82 -5.27
C SER A 12 38.76 -44.58 -4.37
N VAL A 13 39.28 -45.55 -3.58
CA VAL A 13 38.52 -46.39 -2.68
C VAL A 13 38.58 -45.79 -1.26
N LEU A 14 37.44 -45.62 -0.62
CA LEU A 14 37.35 -45.22 0.78
C LEU A 14 38.03 -46.24 1.69
N THR A 15 39.03 -45.81 2.39
CA THR A 15 39.60 -46.54 3.52
C THR A 15 38.69 -46.37 4.76
N ASP A 16 38.54 -47.39 5.57
CA ASP A 16 37.64 -47.39 6.76
C ASP A 16 37.97 -46.22 7.73
N THR A 17 39.17 -45.72 7.73
CA THR A 17 39.62 -44.55 8.52
C THR A 17 39.06 -43.23 8.02
N LEU A 18 38.86 -43.07 6.72
CA LEU A 18 38.28 -41.86 6.09
C LEU A 18 36.76 -41.83 6.23
N PHE A 19 36.12 -43.00 6.27
CA PHE A 19 34.66 -43.10 6.43
C PHE A 19 34.16 -42.52 7.76
N ASN A 20 34.99 -42.61 8.82
CA ASN A 20 34.66 -42.06 10.15
C ASN A 20 34.84 -40.54 10.27
N THR A 21 35.42 -39.88 9.27
CA THR A 21 35.77 -38.43 9.31
C THR A 21 34.80 -37.62 8.46
N VAL A 22 33.96 -38.24 7.62
CA VAL A 22 33.05 -37.57 6.73
C VAL A 22 31.60 -38.00 7.01
N SER A 23 30.64 -37.12 6.78
CA SER A 23 29.22 -37.50 6.76
C SER A 23 28.82 -37.87 5.34
N VAL A 24 28.06 -38.91 5.23
CA VAL A 24 27.46 -39.35 3.96
C VAL A 24 26.00 -38.95 4.03
N ASP A 25 25.55 -38.15 3.04
CA ASP A 25 24.21 -37.63 2.95
C ASP A 25 23.50 -38.14 1.69
N THR A 26 22.21 -38.30 1.75
CA THR A 26 21.41 -38.69 0.59
C THR A 26 20.82 -37.43 -0.06
N VAL A 27 20.94 -37.31 -1.38
CA VAL A 27 20.34 -36.23 -2.14
C VAL A 27 18.83 -36.32 -2.07
N CYS A 28 18.20 -35.30 -1.48
CA CYS A 28 16.74 -35.25 -1.37
C CYS A 28 16.13 -34.55 -2.59
N SER A 29 14.97 -35.02 -3.05
CA SER A 29 14.14 -34.25 -3.97
C SER A 29 13.48 -33.08 -3.24
N HIS A 30 13.51 -31.89 -3.85
CA HIS A 30 12.80 -30.72 -3.36
C HIS A 30 12.12 -30.01 -4.52
N VAL A 31 10.89 -29.57 -4.28
CA VAL A 31 10.14 -28.81 -5.28
C VAL A 31 10.68 -27.40 -5.31
N MET A 32 11.32 -27.03 -6.39
CA MET A 32 11.76 -25.66 -6.63
C MET A 32 10.66 -24.92 -7.38
N HIS A 33 10.10 -23.90 -6.70
CA HIS A 33 9.16 -23.00 -7.34
C HIS A 33 9.93 -21.98 -8.21
N GLU A 34 9.46 -21.77 -9.41
CA GLU A 34 9.96 -20.68 -10.25
C GLU A 34 9.39 -19.37 -9.71
N GLU A 35 10.28 -18.47 -9.28
CA GLU A 35 9.93 -17.13 -8.82
C GLU A 35 10.25 -16.13 -9.94
N LEU A 36 9.25 -15.33 -10.30
CA LEU A 36 9.43 -14.21 -11.22
C LEU A 36 9.71 -12.96 -10.42
N LEU A 37 10.86 -12.32 -10.69
CA LEU A 37 11.22 -11.04 -10.07
C LEU A 37 10.71 -9.90 -10.93
N LEU A 38 9.87 -9.04 -10.35
CA LEU A 38 9.36 -7.85 -10.97
C LEU A 38 9.84 -6.60 -10.23
N ASN A 39 10.12 -5.56 -10.98
CA ASN A 39 10.37 -4.24 -10.42
C ASN A 39 9.04 -3.55 -10.16
N GLY A 40 8.93 -2.92 -9.02
CA GLY A 40 7.74 -2.20 -8.63
C GLY A 40 8.04 -0.97 -7.79
N ARG A 41 7.00 -0.22 -7.50
CA ARG A 41 7.05 0.91 -6.57
C ARG A 41 5.83 0.91 -5.67
N VAL A 42 6.02 1.45 -4.48
CA VAL A 42 4.93 1.76 -3.56
C VAL A 42 4.19 2.98 -4.08
N ASP A 43 2.88 2.90 -4.16
CA ASP A 43 2.01 3.99 -4.58
C ASP A 43 0.90 4.21 -3.54
N PHE A 44 0.22 5.34 -3.65
CA PHE A 44 -0.94 5.63 -2.82
C PHE A 44 -2.11 4.70 -3.16
N ASP A 45 -2.89 4.34 -2.16
CA ASP A 45 -4.24 3.87 -2.42
C ASP A 45 -5.09 5.06 -2.88
N MET A 46 -5.36 5.14 -4.18
CA MET A 46 -6.12 6.25 -4.78
C MET A 46 -7.54 6.39 -4.21
N GLU A 47 -8.09 5.32 -3.61
CA GLU A 47 -9.38 5.36 -2.93
C GLU A 47 -9.28 6.07 -1.56
N LYS A 48 -8.07 6.27 -1.04
CA LYS A 48 -7.75 6.92 0.23
C LYS A 48 -7.11 8.30 0.08
N VAL A 49 -7.11 8.85 -1.13
CA VAL A 49 -6.65 10.21 -1.41
C VAL A 49 -7.84 11.15 -1.38
N ALA A 50 -7.79 12.16 -0.54
CA ALA A 50 -8.79 13.21 -0.45
C ALA A 50 -8.18 14.56 -0.86
N HIS A 51 -8.72 15.14 -1.93
CA HIS A 51 -8.43 16.51 -2.33
C HIS A 51 -9.43 17.44 -1.66
N VAL A 52 -8.93 18.32 -0.81
CA VAL A 52 -9.73 19.28 -0.04
C VAL A 52 -9.73 20.61 -0.77
N TYR A 53 -10.90 21.10 -1.11
CA TYR A 53 -11.10 22.39 -1.78
C TYR A 53 -11.74 23.38 -0.81
N SER A 54 -11.52 24.68 -1.03
CA SER A 54 -12.29 25.70 -0.33
C SER A 54 -13.66 25.84 -0.97
N MET A 55 -14.71 25.83 -0.16
CA MET A 55 -16.08 26.05 -0.63
C MET A 55 -16.42 27.54 -0.80
N PHE A 56 -15.67 28.40 -0.10
CA PHE A 56 -15.91 29.83 -0.05
C PHE A 56 -14.66 30.61 -0.43
N SER A 57 -14.85 31.74 -1.09
CA SER A 57 -13.84 32.77 -1.27
C SER A 57 -13.57 33.51 0.03
N GLY A 58 -12.36 34.04 0.17
CA GLY A 58 -12.02 34.84 1.35
C GLY A 58 -10.53 34.87 1.67
N SER A 59 -10.18 35.55 2.75
CA SER A 59 -8.81 35.62 3.25
C SER A 59 -8.52 34.50 4.22
N VAL A 60 -7.42 33.77 4.00
CA VAL A 60 -6.96 32.75 4.93
C VAL A 60 -6.42 33.42 6.20
N GLU A 61 -7.10 33.21 7.33
CA GLU A 61 -6.71 33.78 8.62
C GLU A 61 -5.63 32.93 9.29
N LYS A 62 -5.88 31.64 9.39
CA LYS A 62 -4.96 30.68 10.02
C LYS A 62 -4.93 29.37 9.25
N VAL A 63 -3.76 28.74 9.27
CA VAL A 63 -3.55 27.38 8.84
C VAL A 63 -3.05 26.60 10.06
N TYR A 64 -3.70 25.50 10.39
CA TYR A 64 -3.45 24.74 11.61
C TYR A 64 -2.52 23.55 11.42
N VAL A 65 -2.24 23.18 10.16
CA VAL A 65 -1.51 21.97 9.78
C VAL A 65 -0.42 22.26 8.76
N GLU A 66 0.59 21.39 8.75
CA GLU A 66 1.69 21.44 7.78
C GLU A 66 1.75 20.16 6.95
N ALA A 67 2.49 20.19 5.83
CA ALA A 67 2.77 18.98 5.06
C ALA A 67 3.59 18.00 5.93
N GLY A 68 3.14 16.75 6.01
CA GLY A 68 3.70 15.72 6.87
C GLY A 68 2.90 15.45 8.13
N ASP A 69 2.00 16.35 8.55
CA ASP A 69 1.17 16.15 9.74
C ASP A 69 0.11 15.06 9.49
N TYR A 70 -0.17 14.29 10.54
CA TYR A 70 -1.32 13.39 10.58
C TYR A 70 -2.54 14.12 11.12
N VAL A 71 -3.66 13.97 10.46
CA VAL A 71 -4.94 14.56 10.86
C VAL A 71 -6.03 13.49 10.98
N GLU A 72 -6.92 13.65 11.94
CA GLU A 72 -8.12 12.84 12.06
C GLU A 72 -9.27 13.45 11.24
N GLN A 73 -10.21 12.62 10.82
CA GLN A 73 -11.43 13.08 10.16
C GLN A 73 -12.15 14.12 11.05
N GLY A 74 -12.50 15.26 10.46
CA GLY A 74 -13.14 16.39 11.16
C GLY A 74 -12.17 17.37 11.80
N ALA A 75 -10.86 17.10 11.84
CA ALA A 75 -9.86 18.03 12.38
C ALA A 75 -9.83 19.34 11.58
N PRO A 76 -9.64 20.51 12.23
CA PRO A 76 -9.54 21.79 11.53
C PRO A 76 -8.21 21.89 10.79
N LEU A 77 -8.25 22.25 9.49
CA LEU A 77 -7.09 22.45 8.66
C LEU A 77 -6.71 23.91 8.48
N ALA A 78 -7.71 24.75 8.21
CA ALA A 78 -7.54 26.20 8.07
C ALA A 78 -8.82 26.95 8.38
N SER A 79 -8.71 28.21 8.78
CA SER A 79 -9.84 29.12 8.89
C SER A 79 -9.75 30.25 7.87
N ILE A 80 -10.87 30.52 7.20
CA ILE A 80 -11.01 31.53 6.14
C ILE A 80 -12.06 32.53 6.58
N ARG A 81 -11.73 33.82 6.49
CA ARG A 81 -12.67 34.91 6.66
C ARG A 81 -13.41 35.12 5.33
N SER A 82 -14.71 34.84 5.30
CA SER A 82 -15.54 34.92 4.10
C SER A 82 -16.71 35.88 4.28
N GLU A 83 -16.91 36.76 3.30
CA GLU A 83 -18.07 37.64 3.26
C GLU A 83 -19.36 36.86 3.04
N GLU A 84 -19.32 35.80 2.22
CA GLU A 84 -20.46 34.94 1.95
C GLU A 84 -20.96 34.26 3.22
N VAL A 85 -20.04 33.82 4.08
CA VAL A 85 -20.38 33.20 5.37
C VAL A 85 -20.95 34.23 6.35
N ALA A 86 -20.39 35.45 6.37
CA ALA A 86 -20.91 36.53 7.18
C ALA A 86 -22.33 36.92 6.77
N ASP A 87 -22.64 36.92 5.49
CA ASP A 87 -23.99 37.22 5.00
C ASP A 87 -25.00 36.09 5.34
N MET A 88 -24.57 34.83 5.28
CA MET A 88 -25.39 33.71 5.78
C MET A 88 -25.68 33.81 7.28
N ALA A 89 -24.68 34.22 8.08
CA ALA A 89 -24.89 34.43 9.52
C ALA A 89 -25.91 35.55 9.79
N LYS A 90 -25.85 36.68 9.06
CA LYS A 90 -26.85 37.76 9.15
C LYS A 90 -28.25 37.28 8.75
N GLU A 91 -28.34 36.43 7.71
CA GLU A 91 -29.63 35.83 7.26
C GLU A 91 -30.22 34.96 8.36
N LEU A 92 -29.38 34.13 9.02
CA LEU A 92 -29.78 33.30 10.14
C LEU A 92 -30.29 34.14 11.33
N ASP A 93 -29.58 35.20 11.69
CA ASP A 93 -30.00 36.06 12.76
C ASP A 93 -31.29 36.83 12.47
N LYS A 94 -31.51 37.28 11.24
CA LYS A 94 -32.80 37.84 10.79
C LYS A 94 -33.93 36.84 10.93
N ALA A 95 -33.71 35.60 10.54
CA ALA A 95 -34.75 34.56 10.66
C ALA A 95 -35.06 34.25 12.14
N ARG A 96 -34.05 34.22 13.00
CA ARG A 96 -34.26 34.07 14.44
C ARG A 96 -35.12 35.21 15.02
N GLN A 97 -34.79 36.45 14.65
CA GLN A 97 -35.54 37.63 15.09
C GLN A 97 -36.98 37.59 14.57
N ALA A 98 -37.18 37.21 13.32
CA ALA A 98 -38.52 37.09 12.74
C ALA A 98 -39.39 36.06 13.50
N LEU A 99 -38.81 34.91 13.89
CA LEU A 99 -39.51 33.91 14.70
C LEU A 99 -39.93 34.48 16.06
N VAL A 100 -39.00 35.18 16.74
CA VAL A 100 -39.28 35.80 18.06
C VAL A 100 -40.41 36.80 17.94
N VAL A 101 -40.49 37.59 16.88
CA VAL A 101 -41.59 38.55 16.64
C VAL A 101 -42.89 37.82 16.36
N ALA A 102 -42.84 36.80 15.49
CA ALA A 102 -44.03 36.01 15.15
C ALA A 102 -44.64 35.27 16.36
N GLU A 103 -43.77 34.68 17.22
CA GLU A 103 -44.21 34.02 18.45
C GLU A 103 -44.85 35.02 19.46
N ARG A 104 -44.31 36.25 19.56
CA ARG A 104 -44.88 37.30 20.40
C ARG A 104 -46.24 37.74 19.86
N ASN A 105 -46.37 37.90 18.54
CA ASN A 105 -47.63 38.27 17.90
C ASN A 105 -48.70 37.15 18.12
N LEU A 106 -48.29 35.90 17.98
CA LEU A 106 -49.15 34.76 18.25
C LEU A 106 -49.70 34.79 19.71
N LYS A 107 -48.76 34.96 20.67
CA LYS A 107 -49.17 35.05 22.07
C LYS A 107 -50.09 36.22 22.35
N ALA A 108 -49.85 37.38 21.76
CA ALA A 108 -50.75 38.53 21.88
C ALA A 108 -52.12 38.27 21.27
N ALA A 109 -52.19 37.58 20.10
CA ALA A 109 -53.42 37.17 19.46
C ALA A 109 -54.23 36.18 20.32
N GLU A 110 -53.56 35.24 20.97
CA GLU A 110 -54.16 34.27 21.91
C GLU A 110 -54.78 35.00 23.12
N ASP A 111 -54.03 35.91 23.75
CA ASP A 111 -54.49 36.71 24.87
C ASP A 111 -55.67 37.61 24.52
N MET A 112 -55.65 38.24 23.34
CA MET A 112 -56.77 39.06 22.79
C MET A 112 -58.00 38.22 22.47
N LYS A 113 -57.83 37.02 21.91
CA LYS A 113 -58.96 36.09 21.66
C LYS A 113 -59.60 35.66 22.98
N PHE A 114 -58.76 35.31 24.00
CA PHE A 114 -59.26 34.95 25.31
C PHE A 114 -60.09 36.09 25.93
N SER A 115 -59.71 37.33 25.69
CA SER A 115 -60.42 38.53 26.18
C SER A 115 -61.61 38.95 25.29
N GLY A 116 -61.88 38.20 24.22
CA GLY A 116 -63.00 38.48 23.31
C GLY A 116 -62.78 39.65 22.34
N VAL A 117 -61.51 40.14 22.19
CA VAL A 117 -61.14 41.31 21.35
C VAL A 117 -60.72 40.90 19.95
N ALA A 118 -60.00 39.74 19.78
CA ALA A 118 -59.55 39.27 18.49
C ALA A 118 -60.50 38.23 17.89
N SER A 119 -60.56 38.24 16.55
CA SER A 119 -61.32 37.23 15.79
C SER A 119 -60.55 35.91 15.66
N GLU A 120 -61.23 34.85 15.31
CA GLU A 120 -60.61 33.56 15.03
C GLU A 120 -59.65 33.60 13.83
N LEU A 121 -60.00 34.46 12.84
CA LEU A 121 -59.15 34.70 11.66
C LEU A 121 -57.81 35.36 12.04
N ASP A 122 -57.83 36.30 13.01
CA ASP A 122 -56.62 36.98 13.44
C ASP A 122 -55.67 35.99 14.19
N LEU A 123 -56.24 35.11 15.03
CA LEU A 123 -55.45 34.05 15.64
C LEU A 123 -54.87 33.11 14.62
N LEU A 124 -55.69 32.65 13.65
CA LEU A 124 -55.19 31.73 12.59
C LEU A 124 -54.06 32.36 11.77
N ARG A 125 -54.15 33.66 11.43
CA ARG A 125 -53.08 34.39 10.76
C ARG A 125 -51.80 34.42 11.60
N ALA A 126 -51.88 34.76 12.87
CA ALA A 126 -50.70 34.79 13.73
C ALA A 126 -50.08 33.40 13.92
N GLN A 127 -50.92 32.34 13.94
CA GLN A 127 -50.45 30.95 13.97
C GLN A 127 -49.65 30.62 12.67
N GLN A 128 -50.21 30.98 11.53
CA GLN A 128 -49.56 30.72 10.22
C GLN A 128 -48.23 31.48 10.11
N GLU A 129 -48.17 32.74 10.54
CA GLU A 129 -46.93 33.56 10.55
C GLU A 129 -45.86 32.92 11.43
N ALA A 130 -46.22 32.38 12.60
CA ALA A 130 -45.29 31.71 13.48
C ALA A 130 -44.76 30.39 12.90
N ILE A 131 -45.65 29.63 12.22
CA ILE A 131 -45.30 28.40 11.51
C ILE A 131 -44.33 28.71 10.38
N ASP A 132 -44.63 29.71 9.56
CA ASP A 132 -43.82 30.11 8.41
C ASP A 132 -42.41 30.61 8.84
N ALA A 133 -42.35 31.48 9.88
CA ALA A 133 -41.13 31.95 10.45
C ALA A 133 -40.24 30.81 11.05
N LYS A 134 -40.88 29.83 11.67
CA LYS A 134 -40.20 28.63 12.19
C LYS A 134 -39.61 27.77 11.06
N ALA A 135 -40.43 27.53 10.03
CA ALA A 135 -39.96 26.75 8.85
C ALA A 135 -38.80 27.44 8.13
N ASP A 136 -38.83 28.77 7.98
CA ASP A 136 -37.76 29.55 7.41
C ASP A 136 -36.48 29.49 8.25
N LEU A 137 -36.57 29.66 9.56
CA LEU A 137 -35.44 29.51 10.45
C LEU A 137 -34.84 28.09 10.35
N GLU A 138 -35.66 27.06 10.32
CA GLU A 138 -35.18 25.69 10.19
C GLU A 138 -34.46 25.48 8.86
N ARG A 139 -35.00 25.97 7.77
CA ARG A 139 -34.40 25.91 6.44
C ARG A 139 -33.02 26.60 6.40
N ILE A 140 -32.94 27.84 6.89
CA ILE A 140 -31.72 28.63 6.93
C ILE A 140 -30.69 28.02 7.89
N SER A 141 -31.13 27.55 9.08
CA SER A 141 -30.28 26.90 10.05
C SER A 141 -29.65 25.62 9.52
N LYS A 142 -30.42 24.76 8.82
CA LYS A 142 -29.89 23.55 8.14
C LYS A 142 -28.85 23.92 7.09
N ARG A 143 -29.11 24.94 6.27
CA ARG A 143 -28.14 25.41 5.28
C ARG A 143 -26.85 25.90 5.93
N TYR A 144 -26.95 26.69 7.01
CA TYR A 144 -25.80 27.20 7.76
C TYR A 144 -25.01 26.10 8.45
N SER A 145 -25.66 25.09 9.01
CA SER A 145 -25.00 23.99 9.73
C SER A 145 -24.11 23.11 8.85
N ILE A 146 -24.36 23.08 7.54
CA ILE A 146 -23.52 22.35 6.58
C ILE A 146 -22.09 22.94 6.56
N TYR A 147 -21.96 24.22 6.79
CA TYR A 147 -20.70 24.94 6.66
C TYR A 147 -19.96 25.17 8.00
N SER A 148 -20.57 24.78 9.12
CA SER A 148 -20.00 24.75 10.50
C SER A 148 -19.08 25.88 10.85
N THR A 149 -19.61 27.05 11.17
CA THR A 149 -18.82 28.17 11.66
C THR A 149 -19.20 28.49 13.09
N GLU A 150 -18.23 28.45 14.00
CA GLU A 150 -18.47 28.78 15.41
C GLU A 150 -18.67 30.29 15.62
N ASP A 151 -18.07 31.15 14.78
CA ASP A 151 -18.00 32.61 14.97
C ASP A 151 -18.67 33.46 13.88
N GLY A 152 -19.50 32.88 13.02
CA GLY A 152 -20.34 33.63 12.07
C GLY A 152 -19.63 34.39 10.93
N VAL A 153 -18.32 34.49 10.96
CA VAL A 153 -17.50 35.21 9.94
C VAL A 153 -16.45 34.28 9.34
N PHE A 154 -16.07 33.25 10.09
CA PHE A 154 -15.01 32.33 9.71
C PHE A 154 -15.59 31.00 9.21
N TYR A 155 -15.10 30.56 8.09
CA TYR A 155 -15.30 29.22 7.59
C TYR A 155 -14.08 28.35 7.94
N THR A 156 -14.32 27.22 8.59
CA THR A 156 -13.25 26.29 8.96
C THR A 156 -13.25 25.11 7.97
N ILE A 157 -12.17 24.99 7.22
CA ILE A 157 -11.92 23.80 6.39
C ILE A 157 -11.55 22.67 7.34
N LYS A 158 -12.27 21.54 7.23
CA LYS A 158 -12.04 20.34 8.03
C LYS A 158 -11.56 19.18 7.17
N ALA A 159 -10.81 18.26 7.77
CA ALA A 159 -10.36 17.06 7.11
C ALA A 159 -11.55 16.12 6.81
N PRO A 160 -11.79 15.75 5.55
CA PRO A 160 -12.88 14.83 5.19
C PRO A 160 -12.57 13.37 5.56
N VAL A 161 -11.28 13.02 5.68
CA VAL A 161 -10.77 11.70 6.04
C VAL A 161 -9.59 11.84 6.99
N SER A 162 -9.28 10.78 7.73
CA SER A 162 -8.04 10.70 8.50
C SER A 162 -6.87 10.33 7.57
N GLY A 163 -5.69 10.90 7.81
CA GLY A 163 -4.52 10.64 6.99
C GLY A 163 -3.42 11.69 7.16
N PHE A 164 -2.41 11.59 6.32
CA PHE A 164 -1.28 12.52 6.29
C PHE A 164 -1.50 13.62 5.27
N ILE A 165 -1.17 14.85 5.63
CA ILE A 165 -1.14 15.99 4.71
C ILE A 165 0.07 15.79 3.77
N THR A 166 -0.17 15.53 2.49
CA THR A 166 0.92 15.40 1.50
C THR A 166 1.21 16.70 0.79
N GLU A 167 0.18 17.53 0.59
CA GLU A 167 0.31 18.84 -0.04
C GLU A 167 -0.48 19.89 0.73
N ARG A 168 0.11 21.08 0.87
CA ARG A 168 -0.52 22.27 1.39
C ARG A 168 -0.22 23.42 0.44
N ARG A 169 -1.25 23.96 -0.22
CA ARG A 169 -1.12 25.03 -1.22
C ARG A 169 -1.57 26.40 -0.75
N ILE A 170 -1.97 26.52 0.52
CA ILE A 170 -2.38 27.78 1.14
C ILE A 170 -1.48 28.18 2.31
N ASN A 171 -1.33 29.47 2.48
CA ASN A 171 -0.63 30.09 3.59
C ASN A 171 -1.53 31.15 4.25
N PRO A 172 -1.29 31.53 5.52
CA PRO A 172 -1.96 32.66 6.13
C PRO A 172 -1.82 33.95 5.30
N ASN A 173 -2.85 34.77 5.31
CA ASN A 173 -2.95 36.05 4.58
C ASN A 173 -3.04 35.94 3.05
N ILE A 174 -3.27 34.73 2.49
CA ILE A 174 -3.58 34.58 1.06
C ILE A 174 -5.08 34.79 0.85
N GLN A 175 -5.42 35.47 -0.24
CA GLN A 175 -6.79 35.65 -0.70
C GLN A 175 -7.16 34.46 -1.62
N LEU A 176 -8.09 33.63 -1.18
CA LEU A 176 -8.70 32.59 -2.01
C LEU A 176 -9.84 33.22 -2.82
N ARG A 177 -9.75 33.09 -4.13
CA ARG A 177 -10.77 33.55 -5.07
C ARG A 177 -11.79 32.43 -5.31
N GLN A 178 -12.95 32.79 -5.81
CA GLN A 178 -14.02 31.86 -6.16
C GLN A 178 -13.63 30.91 -7.31
N ASP A 179 -12.67 31.32 -8.15
CA ASP A 179 -12.11 30.57 -9.28
C ASP A 179 -10.85 29.76 -8.92
N PHE A 180 -10.57 29.57 -7.62
CA PHE A 180 -9.44 28.75 -7.18
C PHE A 180 -9.78 27.27 -7.34
N GLU A 181 -9.38 26.68 -8.48
CA GLU A 181 -9.70 25.28 -8.86
C GLU A 181 -8.77 24.24 -8.24
N GLU A 182 -7.69 24.66 -7.58
CA GLU A 182 -6.73 23.73 -7.02
C GLU A 182 -7.15 23.27 -5.60
N ALA A 183 -6.80 22.02 -5.27
CA ALA A 183 -6.97 21.53 -3.91
C ALA A 183 -6.08 22.31 -2.94
N VAL A 184 -6.65 22.84 -1.87
CA VAL A 184 -5.94 23.59 -0.83
C VAL A 184 -5.10 22.69 0.07
N PHE A 185 -5.57 21.45 0.26
CA PHE A 185 -4.84 20.36 0.92
C PHE A 185 -5.06 19.05 0.16
N THR A 186 -4.07 18.17 0.22
CA THR A 186 -4.20 16.77 -0.19
C THR A 186 -3.92 15.90 1.04
N ILE A 187 -4.87 15.06 1.41
CA ILE A 187 -4.80 14.14 2.55
C ILE A 187 -4.76 12.72 2.02
N VAL A 188 -3.84 11.91 2.53
CA VAL A 188 -3.65 10.53 2.08
C VAL A 188 -3.65 9.59 3.28
N GLY A 189 -4.53 8.61 3.26
CA GLY A 189 -4.49 7.49 4.21
C GLY A 189 -3.37 6.53 3.83
N LEU A 190 -2.49 6.22 4.79
CA LEU A 190 -1.34 5.32 4.58
C LEU A 190 -1.49 3.96 5.28
N GLU A 191 -2.65 3.65 5.84
CA GLU A 191 -2.94 2.33 6.46
C GLU A 191 -2.94 1.20 5.42
N GLN A 192 -3.16 1.55 4.16
CA GLN A 192 -3.07 0.67 3.02
C GLN A 192 -2.33 1.38 1.90
N VAL A 193 -1.45 0.65 1.24
CA VAL A 193 -0.69 1.13 0.07
C VAL A 193 -0.84 0.16 -1.09
N TRP A 194 -0.63 0.65 -2.28
CA TRP A 194 -0.53 -0.18 -3.47
C TRP A 194 0.93 -0.40 -3.84
N ILE A 195 1.25 -1.61 -4.27
CA ILE A 195 2.50 -1.88 -4.98
C ILE A 195 2.13 -2.04 -6.45
N MET A 196 2.64 -1.13 -7.26
CA MET A 196 2.54 -1.20 -8.71
C MET A 196 3.81 -1.84 -9.24
N ALA A 197 3.69 -2.99 -9.91
CA ALA A 197 4.84 -3.70 -10.45
C ALA A 197 4.69 -3.94 -11.95
N ASP A 198 5.83 -3.91 -12.64
CA ASP A 198 5.91 -3.98 -14.10
C ASP A 198 6.20 -5.41 -14.55
N VAL A 199 5.32 -5.96 -15.38
CA VAL A 199 5.45 -7.29 -15.98
C VAL A 199 5.84 -7.13 -17.43
N TYR A 200 6.98 -7.66 -17.82
CA TYR A 200 7.42 -7.66 -19.23
C TYR A 200 6.53 -8.54 -20.10
N GLU A 201 6.41 -8.19 -21.37
CA GLU A 201 5.57 -8.91 -22.35
C GLU A 201 5.84 -10.42 -22.37
N SER A 202 7.10 -10.85 -22.22
CA SER A 202 7.52 -12.26 -22.18
C SER A 202 6.95 -13.04 -21.00
N ASP A 203 6.56 -12.35 -19.91
CA ASP A 203 6.14 -12.96 -18.65
C ASP A 203 4.65 -12.78 -18.34
N ILE A 204 3.92 -12.06 -19.20
CA ILE A 204 2.47 -11.80 -19.03
C ILE A 204 1.68 -13.10 -18.81
N SER A 205 1.99 -14.16 -19.56
CA SER A 205 1.28 -15.43 -19.45
C SER A 205 1.52 -16.19 -18.15
N LYS A 206 2.49 -15.74 -17.33
CA LYS A 206 2.87 -16.36 -16.06
C LYS A 206 2.21 -15.70 -14.86
N VAL A 207 1.55 -14.53 -15.06
CA VAL A 207 1.03 -13.70 -13.99
C VAL A 207 -0.49 -13.58 -14.10
N HIS A 208 -1.21 -13.82 -12.98
CA HIS A 208 -2.66 -13.70 -12.90
C HIS A 208 -3.09 -13.22 -11.51
N GLU A 209 -4.33 -12.77 -11.40
CA GLU A 209 -4.91 -12.32 -10.15
C GLU A 209 -4.92 -13.43 -9.09
N ASN A 210 -4.85 -13.04 -7.82
CA ASN A 210 -4.79 -13.88 -6.62
C ASN A 210 -3.48 -14.69 -6.43
N MET A 211 -2.46 -14.49 -7.27
CA MET A 211 -1.15 -15.10 -7.02
C MET A 211 -0.50 -14.52 -5.77
N PRO A 212 0.10 -15.37 -4.92
CA PRO A 212 0.85 -14.90 -3.76
C PRO A 212 2.16 -14.24 -4.20
N VAL A 213 2.51 -13.15 -3.55
CA VAL A 213 3.74 -12.41 -3.79
C VAL A 213 4.49 -12.11 -2.49
N CYS A 214 5.81 -12.14 -2.58
CA CYS A 214 6.71 -11.63 -1.54
C CYS A 214 7.35 -10.35 -2.04
N ILE A 215 7.35 -9.31 -1.20
CA ILE A 215 7.82 -7.98 -1.56
C ILE A 215 8.91 -7.57 -0.59
N THR A 216 10.01 -7.06 -1.15
CA THR A 216 11.10 -6.44 -0.38
C THR A 216 11.33 -5.03 -0.88
N THR A 217 11.85 -4.16 0.00
CA THR A 217 12.19 -2.78 -0.35
C THR A 217 13.65 -2.51 0.00
N LEU A 218 14.27 -1.56 -0.68
CA LEU A 218 15.66 -1.18 -0.37
C LEU A 218 15.81 -0.61 1.04
N ALA A 219 14.77 0.06 1.56
CA ALA A 219 14.80 0.66 2.88
C ALA A 219 14.73 -0.37 4.02
N TYR A 220 14.13 -1.53 3.77
CA TYR A 220 13.90 -2.60 4.76
C TYR A 220 14.29 -3.96 4.15
N GLY A 221 15.59 -4.08 3.77
CA GLY A 221 16.10 -5.22 3.00
C GLY A 221 15.94 -6.60 3.66
N GLU A 222 15.83 -6.67 4.98
CA GLU A 222 15.61 -7.91 5.73
C GLU A 222 14.13 -8.19 6.02
N GLN A 223 13.24 -7.24 5.74
CA GLN A 223 11.81 -7.37 6.01
C GLN A 223 11.06 -7.74 4.74
N GLU A 224 10.36 -8.84 4.79
CA GLU A 224 9.47 -9.30 3.72
C GLU A 224 8.03 -8.87 4.02
N PHE A 225 7.36 -8.38 2.98
CA PHE A 225 5.94 -8.08 3.01
C PHE A 225 5.22 -9.08 2.10
N HIS A 226 4.17 -9.71 2.60
CA HIS A 226 3.42 -10.71 1.86
C HIS A 226 2.07 -10.17 1.43
N GLY A 227 1.70 -10.42 0.18
CA GLY A 227 0.44 -9.98 -0.40
C GLY A 227 -0.02 -10.90 -1.51
N THR A 228 -1.05 -10.47 -2.20
CA THR A 228 -1.58 -11.15 -3.39
C THR A 228 -1.80 -10.11 -4.49
N ILE A 229 -1.69 -10.54 -5.74
CA ILE A 229 -2.02 -9.70 -6.89
C ILE A 229 -3.52 -9.44 -6.87
N ASP A 230 -3.91 -8.20 -6.63
CA ASP A 230 -5.30 -7.76 -6.58
C ASP A 230 -5.87 -7.49 -7.98
N ARG A 231 -5.04 -6.97 -8.88
CA ARG A 231 -5.45 -6.66 -10.25
C ARG A 231 -4.30 -6.78 -11.25
N VAL A 232 -4.62 -7.27 -12.42
CA VAL A 232 -3.76 -7.27 -13.60
C VAL A 232 -4.38 -6.31 -14.61
N TYR A 233 -3.65 -5.25 -14.99
CA TYR A 233 -4.12 -4.29 -15.98
C TYR A 233 -4.01 -4.88 -17.38
N GLN A 234 -5.01 -4.58 -18.24
CA GLN A 234 -5.10 -5.18 -19.58
C GLN A 234 -4.47 -4.29 -20.68
N THR A 235 -3.68 -3.31 -20.27
CA THR A 235 -2.99 -2.39 -21.17
C THR A 235 -1.50 -2.45 -20.94
N LEU A 236 -0.74 -2.38 -22.01
CA LEU A 236 0.71 -2.19 -21.97
C LEU A 236 1.02 -0.70 -21.94
N ASP A 237 2.01 -0.34 -21.18
CA ASP A 237 2.61 0.99 -21.25
C ASP A 237 3.43 1.10 -22.54
N ASP A 238 3.23 2.19 -23.28
CA ASP A 238 3.83 2.36 -24.61
C ASP A 238 5.34 2.60 -24.58
N GLU A 239 5.87 3.14 -23.50
CA GLU A 239 7.30 3.45 -23.36
C GLU A 239 8.07 2.24 -22.82
N SER A 240 7.60 1.64 -21.74
CA SER A 240 8.29 0.52 -21.06
C SER A 240 7.98 -0.85 -21.67
N LYS A 241 6.90 -0.98 -22.47
CA LYS A 241 6.36 -2.24 -23.00
C LYS A 241 6.09 -3.27 -21.88
N THR A 242 5.65 -2.76 -20.74
CA THR A 242 5.27 -3.57 -19.57
C THR A 242 3.78 -3.46 -19.29
N MET A 243 3.24 -4.50 -18.70
CA MET A 243 1.90 -4.55 -18.15
C MET A 243 1.98 -4.32 -16.65
N ASN A 244 1.16 -3.43 -16.12
CA ASN A 244 1.12 -3.18 -14.69
C ASN A 244 0.28 -4.23 -13.95
N ILE A 245 0.75 -4.62 -12.78
CA ILE A 245 -0.02 -5.34 -11.77
C ILE A 245 -0.11 -4.53 -10.49
N ARG A 246 -1.20 -4.69 -9.78
CA ARG A 246 -1.44 -4.04 -8.49
C ARG A 246 -1.51 -5.08 -7.38
N ILE A 247 -0.80 -4.80 -6.30
CA ILE A 247 -0.86 -5.56 -5.06
C ILE A 247 -1.30 -4.61 -3.96
N LYS A 248 -2.35 -4.96 -3.20
CA LYS A 248 -2.78 -4.20 -2.02
C LYS A 248 -2.08 -4.73 -0.78
N LEU A 249 -1.43 -3.85 -0.03
CA LEU A 249 -0.76 -4.18 1.23
C LEU A 249 -1.27 -3.34 2.38
N ARG A 250 -1.49 -4.00 3.52
CA ARG A 250 -1.70 -3.30 4.78
C ARG A 250 -0.38 -2.71 5.26
N ASN A 251 -0.44 -1.50 5.76
CA ASN A 251 0.71 -0.71 6.18
C ASN A 251 0.50 -0.10 7.58
N ASP A 252 0.03 -0.92 8.52
CA ASP A 252 -0.39 -0.49 9.88
C ASP A 252 0.74 0.26 10.64
N LYS A 253 2.01 0.00 10.32
CA LYS A 253 3.16 0.69 10.91
C LYS A 253 3.68 1.86 10.07
N HIS A 254 3.02 2.20 8.97
CA HIS A 254 3.42 3.25 8.02
C HIS A 254 4.89 3.13 7.54
N LEU A 255 5.42 1.90 7.47
CA LEU A 255 6.78 1.63 7.00
C LEU A 255 6.92 1.87 5.51
N LEU A 256 5.94 1.39 4.74
CA LEU A 256 5.92 1.58 3.29
C LEU A 256 5.46 3.01 2.99
N LYS A 257 6.31 3.76 2.30
CA LYS A 257 6.00 5.13 1.89
C LYS A 257 5.87 5.18 0.37
N PRO A 258 4.83 5.83 -0.14
CA PRO A 258 4.69 6.07 -1.58
C PRO A 258 5.97 6.68 -2.18
N GLY A 259 6.35 6.21 -3.36
CA GLY A 259 7.61 6.54 -4.01
C GLY A 259 8.78 5.59 -3.72
N MET A 260 8.67 4.68 -2.73
CA MET A 260 9.70 3.65 -2.50
C MET A 260 9.73 2.63 -3.63
N PHE A 261 10.93 2.20 -4.02
CA PHE A 261 11.11 1.06 -4.90
C PHE A 261 10.88 -0.25 -4.15
N ALA A 262 10.29 -1.20 -4.84
CA ALA A 262 9.99 -2.52 -4.33
C ALA A 262 10.40 -3.61 -5.34
N ASN A 263 10.97 -4.70 -4.84
CA ASN A 263 11.14 -5.92 -5.60
C ASN A 263 9.98 -6.86 -5.27
N VAL A 264 9.28 -7.32 -6.29
CA VAL A 264 8.11 -8.20 -6.15
C VAL A 264 8.47 -9.58 -6.69
N TYR A 265 8.49 -10.56 -5.82
CA TYR A 265 8.72 -11.97 -6.16
C TYR A 265 7.36 -12.65 -6.29
N VAL A 266 6.99 -12.99 -7.52
CA VAL A 266 5.76 -13.70 -7.84
C VAL A 266 6.06 -15.19 -7.92
N ARG A 267 5.38 -15.99 -7.10
CA ARG A 267 5.48 -17.45 -7.19
C ARG A 267 4.59 -17.93 -8.32
N THR A 268 5.22 -18.49 -9.38
CA THR A 268 4.49 -18.98 -10.55
C THR A 268 4.03 -20.42 -10.35
N ASP A 269 2.83 -20.75 -10.82
CA ASP A 269 2.30 -22.14 -10.79
C ASP A 269 2.92 -23.03 -11.87
N ARG A 270 3.67 -22.43 -12.79
CA ARG A 270 4.35 -23.13 -13.89
C ARG A 270 5.80 -23.33 -13.53
N GLY A 271 6.17 -24.55 -13.25
CA GLY A 271 7.58 -24.91 -13.12
C GLY A 271 7.98 -25.52 -11.80
N ASP A 272 7.04 -26.07 -11.05
CA ASP A 272 7.37 -26.94 -9.94
C ASP A 272 8.23 -28.11 -10.47
N LYS A 273 9.55 -27.89 -10.49
CA LYS A 273 10.50 -28.93 -10.86
C LYS A 273 11.01 -29.55 -9.57
N GLU A 274 10.81 -30.83 -9.46
CA GLU A 274 11.56 -31.58 -8.47
C GLU A 274 13.03 -31.53 -8.85
N VAL A 275 13.83 -30.86 -8.04
CA VAL A 275 15.27 -30.75 -8.23
C VAL A 275 16.00 -31.37 -7.05
N PRO A 276 17.16 -31.99 -7.31
CA PRO A 276 18.02 -32.48 -6.25
C PRO A 276 18.47 -31.34 -5.34
N ARG A 277 18.32 -31.51 -4.03
CA ARG A 277 18.79 -30.58 -3.00
C ARG A 277 19.89 -31.23 -2.18
N VAL A 278 20.98 -30.50 -1.98
CA VAL A 278 22.14 -30.92 -1.18
C VAL A 278 22.50 -29.82 -0.16
N ASP A 279 23.18 -30.17 0.93
CA ASP A 279 23.76 -29.17 1.87
C ASP A 279 24.77 -28.30 1.11
N ALA A 280 24.74 -26.97 1.33
CA ALA A 280 25.64 -26.02 0.65
C ALA A 280 27.13 -26.34 0.91
N ARG A 281 27.45 -27.00 2.01
CA ARG A 281 28.80 -27.45 2.40
C ARG A 281 29.29 -28.69 1.64
N SER A 282 28.37 -29.43 1.01
CA SER A 282 28.70 -30.60 0.16
C SER A 282 29.22 -30.20 -1.21
N VAL A 283 29.01 -28.94 -1.60
CA VAL A 283 29.38 -28.44 -2.92
C VAL A 283 30.74 -27.77 -2.89
N ILE A 284 31.64 -28.23 -3.71
CA ILE A 284 33.01 -27.74 -3.88
C ILE A 284 33.05 -26.87 -5.13
N PHE A 285 33.67 -25.69 -5.00
CA PHE A 285 33.89 -24.78 -6.14
C PHE A 285 35.36 -24.74 -6.50
N GLU A 286 35.70 -25.14 -7.72
CA GLU A 286 37.07 -25.07 -8.23
C GLU A 286 37.10 -24.84 -9.75
N ASN A 287 38.05 -24.03 -10.19
CA ASN A 287 38.25 -23.68 -11.61
C ASN A 287 36.99 -23.22 -12.36
N GLY A 288 36.13 -22.44 -11.63
CA GLY A 288 34.88 -21.94 -12.22
C GLY A 288 33.75 -22.98 -12.32
N LYS A 289 33.90 -24.17 -11.75
CA LYS A 289 32.92 -25.25 -11.79
C LYS A 289 32.56 -25.71 -10.38
N HIS A 290 31.37 -26.29 -10.26
CA HIS A 290 30.90 -26.87 -9.01
C HIS A 290 30.94 -28.39 -9.07
N TYR A 291 31.32 -29.01 -7.95
CA TYR A 291 31.44 -30.46 -7.84
C TYR A 291 30.84 -30.94 -6.55
N VAL A 292 30.34 -32.18 -6.55
CA VAL A 292 30.03 -32.96 -5.37
C VAL A 292 30.79 -34.29 -5.44
N ILE A 293 31.01 -34.94 -4.32
CA ILE A 293 31.65 -36.25 -4.28
C ILE A 293 30.54 -37.30 -4.11
N ALA A 294 30.22 -37.98 -5.21
CA ALA A 294 29.25 -39.07 -5.22
C ALA A 294 29.88 -40.35 -4.63
N VAL A 295 29.08 -41.06 -3.84
CA VAL A 295 29.48 -42.32 -3.16
C VAL A 295 28.72 -43.47 -3.79
N LYS A 296 29.39 -44.43 -4.39
CA LYS A 296 28.78 -45.62 -4.91
C LYS A 296 29.41 -46.88 -4.30
N GLY A 297 28.77 -47.41 -3.25
CA GLY A 297 29.38 -48.44 -2.42
C GLY A 297 30.61 -47.94 -1.66
N LYS A 298 31.81 -48.44 -2.00
CA LYS A 298 33.12 -47.96 -1.46
C LYS A 298 33.87 -47.05 -2.44
N GLU A 299 33.31 -46.78 -3.61
CA GLU A 299 33.94 -45.92 -4.61
C GLU A 299 33.47 -44.48 -4.43
N LEU A 300 34.43 -43.54 -4.50
CA LEU A 300 34.23 -42.11 -4.55
C LEU A 300 34.43 -41.61 -5.97
N ARG A 301 33.51 -40.77 -6.41
CA ARG A 301 33.60 -40.16 -7.75
C ARG A 301 33.34 -38.67 -7.63
N LEU A 302 34.24 -37.87 -8.21
CA LEU A 302 34.02 -36.43 -8.37
C LEU A 302 32.99 -36.21 -9.48
N GLN A 303 31.82 -35.66 -9.11
CA GLN A 303 30.74 -35.40 -10.04
C GLN A 303 30.57 -33.88 -10.23
N GLN A 304 30.72 -33.40 -11.48
CA GLN A 304 30.38 -32.01 -11.77
C GLN A 304 28.89 -31.81 -11.70
N VAL A 305 28.46 -30.68 -11.08
CA VAL A 305 27.06 -30.32 -10.89
C VAL A 305 26.79 -28.89 -11.37
N SER A 306 25.58 -28.64 -11.78
CA SER A 306 25.08 -27.30 -12.11
C SER A 306 24.13 -26.83 -11.01
N ILE A 307 24.41 -25.61 -10.47
CA ILE A 307 23.56 -25.01 -9.43
C ILE A 307 22.50 -24.14 -10.09
N GLY A 308 21.24 -24.40 -9.80
CA GLY A 308 20.12 -23.54 -10.20
C GLY A 308 19.84 -22.43 -9.20
N LYS A 309 19.79 -22.76 -7.89
CA LYS A 309 19.61 -21.79 -6.80
C LYS A 309 20.51 -22.18 -5.63
N ARG A 310 21.08 -21.19 -4.93
CA ARG A 310 21.89 -21.39 -3.73
C ARG A 310 21.33 -20.56 -2.58
N THR A 311 21.14 -21.20 -1.45
CA THR A 311 20.82 -20.55 -0.17
C THR A 311 22.01 -20.73 0.80
N PRO A 312 22.05 -20.06 1.95
CA PRO A 312 23.11 -20.28 2.95
C PRO A 312 23.22 -21.73 3.41
N GLU A 313 22.11 -22.47 3.46
CA GLU A 313 22.05 -23.84 3.96
C GLU A 313 22.07 -24.91 2.86
N TYR A 314 21.48 -24.64 1.71
CA TYR A 314 21.27 -25.64 0.64
C TYR A 314 21.62 -25.13 -0.75
N CYS A 315 22.05 -26.08 -1.60
CA CYS A 315 22.15 -25.89 -3.05
C CYS A 315 21.12 -26.76 -3.77
N TYR A 316 20.41 -26.15 -4.71
CA TYR A 316 19.45 -26.80 -5.61
C TYR A 316 20.13 -27.04 -6.93
N LEU A 317 20.22 -28.29 -7.35
CA LEU A 317 21.01 -28.70 -8.51
C LEU A 317 20.10 -28.93 -9.71
N THR A 318 20.51 -28.43 -10.87
CA THR A 318 19.78 -28.63 -12.13
C THR A 318 20.32 -29.80 -12.95
N ASP A 319 21.57 -30.17 -12.67
CA ASP A 319 22.23 -31.29 -13.38
C ASP A 319 23.36 -31.89 -12.53
N GLY A 320 23.72 -33.13 -12.81
CA GLY A 320 24.87 -33.83 -12.27
C GLY A 320 24.55 -34.92 -11.26
N VAL A 321 23.48 -34.81 -10.46
CA VAL A 321 23.04 -35.83 -9.50
C VAL A 321 21.52 -35.98 -9.52
N LYS A 322 21.03 -37.11 -9.02
CA LYS A 322 19.60 -37.40 -8.90
C LYS A 322 19.19 -37.57 -7.44
N ALA A 323 17.93 -37.33 -7.15
CA ALA A 323 17.36 -37.69 -5.86
C ALA A 323 17.57 -39.20 -5.57
N GLY A 324 18.03 -39.49 -4.36
CA GLY A 324 18.42 -40.84 -3.95
C GLY A 324 19.90 -41.15 -4.11
N ASP A 325 20.67 -40.34 -4.85
CA ASP A 325 22.12 -40.48 -4.90
C ASP A 325 22.74 -40.19 -3.53
N THR A 326 23.82 -40.88 -3.23
CA THR A 326 24.57 -40.70 -2.00
C THR A 326 25.81 -39.85 -2.26
N ILE A 327 26.02 -38.82 -1.46
CA ILE A 327 27.13 -37.88 -1.58
C ILE A 327 27.87 -37.68 -0.25
N ILE A 328 29.07 -37.14 -0.28
CA ILE A 328 29.74 -36.65 0.91
C ILE A 328 29.13 -35.33 1.34
N GLY A 329 28.56 -35.26 2.54
CA GLY A 329 27.87 -34.08 3.09
C GLY A 329 28.85 -33.10 3.73
N ARG A 330 29.50 -33.50 4.81
CA ARG A 330 30.48 -32.64 5.52
C ARG A 330 31.90 -33.06 5.20
N ASN A 331 32.81 -32.07 5.25
CA ASN A 331 34.23 -32.24 4.96
C ASN A 331 34.53 -32.71 3.54
N ALA A 332 33.63 -32.43 2.58
CA ALA A 332 33.82 -32.79 1.18
C ALA A 332 35.15 -32.24 0.61
N LEU A 333 35.58 -31.06 1.04
CA LEU A 333 36.85 -30.43 0.61
C LEU A 333 38.08 -31.25 1.03
N LEU A 334 38.06 -31.92 2.21
CA LEU A 334 39.15 -32.77 2.65
C LEU A 334 39.32 -33.99 1.72
N ILE A 335 38.18 -34.63 1.36
CA ILE A 335 38.22 -35.77 0.42
C ILE A 335 38.62 -35.34 -0.98
N TYR A 336 38.17 -34.16 -1.40
CA TYR A 336 38.56 -33.61 -2.68
C TYR A 336 40.09 -33.47 -2.82
N ASN A 337 40.78 -32.96 -1.80
CA ASN A 337 42.22 -32.83 -1.79
C ASN A 337 42.97 -34.17 -1.81
N ILE A 338 42.30 -35.26 -1.41
CA ILE A 338 42.87 -36.62 -1.44
C ILE A 338 42.65 -37.26 -2.83
N LEU A 339 41.58 -36.86 -3.51
CA LEU A 339 41.18 -37.32 -4.84
C LEU A 339 41.95 -36.63 -5.96
N LYS A 340 42.55 -35.47 -5.69
CA LYS A 340 43.36 -34.70 -6.61
C LYS A 340 44.82 -35.18 -6.61
#